data_c44c5340d19bc242831b2f1601b10f75
#
_entry.id   c44c5340d19bc242831b2f1601b10f75
#
_cell.length_a   1.000
_cell.length_b   1.000
_cell.length_c   1.000
_cell.angle_alpha   90.00
_cell.angle_beta   90.00
_cell.angle_gamma   90.00
#
_symmetry.space_group_name_H-M   'P 1'
#
loop_
_entity.id
_entity.type
_entity.pdbx_description
1 polymer ?
#
loop_
_entity_poly.entity_id
_entity_poly.type
_entity_poly.pdbx_seq_one_letter_code
_entity_poly.pdbx_strand_id
1 'polypeptide(L)'
;MGFESVTSVVTFETVLVDSELSATTLFPIGTKVWHILRTRKIDGVSVVLDRDFIKYDIAPNMKRKDVADSLYHYLETKRNIDIAFAQKEITIDFVTEADTQLLDLDPLDRHIVSVKSHVFLQDASLFQYTDSHHQVDKFQFTEFARRQKR
;
A
#
# COMPACT_ATOMS: atom_id res chain seq x y z
N MET A 1 15.82 -3.63 -22.18
CA MET A 1 14.43 -4.10 -22.17
C MET A 1 13.84 -3.94 -20.78
N GLY A 2 12.74 -3.19 -20.67
CA GLY A 2 12.02 -3.05 -19.44
C GLY A 2 10.94 -4.12 -19.30
N PHE A 3 10.56 -4.40 -18.07
CA PHE A 3 9.38 -5.21 -17.81
C PHE A 3 8.14 -4.36 -18.02
N GLU A 4 7.12 -4.95 -18.65
CA GLU A 4 5.83 -4.31 -18.75
C GLU A 4 5.12 -4.43 -17.40
N SER A 5 4.79 -3.28 -16.78
CA SER A 5 4.10 -3.21 -15.52
C SER A 5 2.77 -2.51 -15.69
N VAL A 6 1.69 -3.16 -15.27
CA VAL A 6 0.33 -2.63 -15.36
C VAL A 6 -0.30 -2.64 -13.97
N THR A 7 -0.79 -1.47 -13.54
CA THR A 7 -1.53 -1.34 -12.28
C THR A 7 -3.03 -1.30 -12.57
N SER A 8 -3.79 -2.12 -11.87
CA SER A 8 -5.25 -2.14 -11.97
C SER A 8 -5.87 -1.77 -10.62
N VAL A 9 -6.85 -0.87 -10.64
CA VAL A 9 -7.59 -0.47 -9.45
C VAL A 9 -8.77 -1.40 -9.26
N VAL A 10 -8.76 -2.19 -8.18
CA VAL A 10 -9.82 -3.14 -7.86
C VAL A 10 -10.90 -2.48 -7.02
N THR A 11 -10.50 -1.73 -6.00
CA THR A 11 -11.40 -1.03 -5.08
C THR A 11 -10.95 0.41 -4.92
N PHE A 12 -11.92 1.32 -4.97
CA PHE A 12 -11.70 2.74 -4.72
C PHE A 12 -12.95 3.28 -4.05
N GLU A 13 -12.88 3.50 -2.74
CA GLU A 13 -14.03 3.89 -1.93
C GLU A 13 -13.59 4.67 -0.71
N THR A 14 -14.55 5.30 -0.03
CA THR A 14 -14.31 5.85 1.30
C THR A 14 -14.97 4.95 2.33
N VAL A 15 -14.32 4.81 3.48
CA VAL A 15 -14.84 4.05 4.62
C VAL A 15 -14.63 4.85 5.89
N LEU A 16 -15.41 4.54 6.92
CA LEU A 16 -15.18 5.03 8.27
C LEU A 16 -14.43 3.95 9.04
N VAL A 17 -13.39 4.38 9.73
CA VAL A 17 -12.54 3.48 10.53
C VAL A 17 -13.35 2.93 11.70
N ASP A 18 -13.48 1.61 11.78
CA ASP A 18 -14.06 0.90 12.92
C ASP A 18 -12.97 0.45 13.88
N SER A 19 -13.35 -0.28 14.93
CA SER A 19 -12.39 -0.72 15.97
C SER A 19 -11.32 -1.65 15.41
N GLU A 20 -11.68 -2.56 14.52
CA GLU A 20 -10.73 -3.50 13.90
C GLU A 20 -9.75 -2.76 12.99
N LEU A 21 -10.26 -1.89 12.13
CA LEU A 21 -9.43 -1.11 11.22
C LEU A 21 -8.54 -0.12 11.99
N SER A 22 -9.04 0.45 13.09
CA SER A 22 -8.25 1.32 13.96
C SER A 22 -7.05 0.59 14.57
N ALA A 23 -7.26 -0.65 15.02
CA ALA A 23 -6.19 -1.47 15.59
C ALA A 23 -5.07 -1.72 14.57
N THR A 24 -5.42 -1.88 13.30
CA THR A 24 -4.47 -2.15 12.22
C THR A 24 -3.79 -0.88 11.72
N THR A 25 -4.57 0.15 11.42
CA THR A 25 -4.07 1.36 10.76
C THR A 25 -3.55 2.43 11.70
N LEU A 26 -3.98 2.38 12.97
CA LEU A 26 -3.75 3.39 14.00
C LEU A 26 -4.52 4.70 13.77
N PHE A 27 -5.39 4.77 12.78
CA PHE A 27 -6.33 5.89 12.68
C PHE A 27 -7.40 5.77 13.77
N PRO A 28 -7.81 6.88 14.37
CA PRO A 28 -8.90 6.85 15.33
C PRO A 28 -10.21 6.32 14.73
N ILE A 29 -10.99 5.63 15.55
CA ILE A 29 -12.32 5.17 15.16
C ILE A 29 -13.15 6.38 14.70
N GLY A 30 -13.86 6.23 13.58
CA GLY A 30 -14.68 7.29 12.99
C GLY A 30 -13.95 8.17 11.99
N THR A 31 -12.63 8.01 11.83
CA THR A 31 -11.89 8.72 10.80
C THR A 31 -12.37 8.29 9.42
N LYS A 32 -12.65 9.25 8.54
CA LYS A 32 -12.96 8.96 7.15
C LYS A 32 -11.67 8.78 6.38
N VAL A 33 -11.54 7.64 5.69
CA VAL A 33 -10.35 7.31 4.91
C VAL A 33 -10.75 6.81 3.53
N TRP A 34 -9.84 7.00 2.57
CA TRP A 34 -9.88 6.30 1.30
C TRP A 34 -9.40 4.86 1.53
N HIS A 35 -10.12 3.91 0.95
CA HIS A 35 -9.69 2.52 0.86
C HIS A 35 -9.44 2.20 -0.61
N ILE A 36 -8.20 1.90 -0.94
CA ILE A 36 -7.75 1.67 -2.31
C ILE A 36 -7.08 0.30 -2.38
N LEU A 37 -7.58 -0.54 -3.26
CA LEU A 37 -7.00 -1.86 -3.51
C LEU A 37 -6.57 -1.91 -4.96
N ARG A 38 -5.29 -2.21 -5.19
CA ARG A 38 -4.70 -2.26 -6.53
C ARG A 38 -3.90 -3.53 -6.70
N THR A 39 -3.89 -4.05 -7.93
CA THR A 39 -3.00 -5.14 -8.30
C THR A 39 -1.95 -4.60 -9.29
N ARG A 40 -0.75 -5.16 -9.20
CA ARG A 40 0.30 -4.89 -10.19
C ARG A 40 0.65 -6.17 -10.91
N LYS A 41 0.57 -6.11 -12.25
CA LYS A 41 1.00 -7.19 -13.12
C LYS A 41 2.36 -6.83 -13.71
N ILE A 42 3.26 -7.80 -13.70
CA ILE A 42 4.56 -7.68 -14.36
C ILE A 42 4.60 -8.79 -15.40
N ASP A 43 4.71 -8.39 -16.68
CA ASP A 43 4.69 -9.30 -17.83
C ASP A 43 3.47 -10.26 -17.80
N GLY A 44 2.31 -9.68 -17.48
CA GLY A 44 1.04 -10.41 -17.46
C GLY A 44 0.75 -11.22 -16.21
N VAL A 45 1.68 -11.25 -15.26
CA VAL A 45 1.52 -12.00 -14.00
C VAL A 45 1.20 -11.03 -12.86
N SER A 46 0.11 -11.27 -12.14
CA SER A 46 -0.32 -10.46 -11.01
C SER A 46 0.50 -10.84 -9.78
N VAL A 47 1.49 -10.02 -9.45
CA VAL A 47 2.51 -10.35 -8.44
C VAL A 47 2.42 -9.54 -7.15
N VAL A 48 1.73 -8.39 -7.17
CA VAL A 48 1.61 -7.51 -6.00
C VAL A 48 0.16 -7.09 -5.81
N LEU A 49 -0.29 -7.14 -4.57
CA LEU A 49 -1.59 -6.63 -4.14
C LEU A 49 -1.34 -5.53 -3.12
N ASP A 50 -1.67 -4.29 -3.49
CA ASP A 50 -1.48 -3.12 -2.64
C ASP A 50 -2.81 -2.67 -2.05
N ARG A 51 -2.86 -2.56 -0.73
CA ARG A 51 -4.00 -2.02 0.00
C ARG A 51 -3.58 -0.76 0.72
N ASP A 52 -4.25 0.36 0.40
CA ASP A 52 -3.94 1.68 0.97
C ASP A 52 -5.15 2.24 1.71
N PHE A 53 -4.89 2.82 2.87
CA PHE A 53 -5.85 3.64 3.61
C PHE A 53 -5.25 5.03 3.79
N ILE A 54 -5.91 6.04 3.24
CA ILE A 54 -5.42 7.42 3.24
C ILE A 54 -6.48 8.31 3.89
N LYS A 55 -6.06 9.12 4.84
CA LYS A 55 -6.95 10.07 5.50
C LYS A 55 -7.63 10.97 4.46
N TYR A 56 -8.96 10.96 4.46
CA TYR A 56 -9.74 11.68 3.44
C TYR A 56 -9.40 13.17 3.39
N ASP A 57 -9.22 13.81 4.55
CA ASP A 57 -8.95 15.24 4.63
C ASP A 57 -7.66 15.66 3.92
N ILE A 58 -6.72 14.74 3.76
CA ILE A 58 -5.45 14.99 3.08
C ILE A 58 -5.66 15.09 1.57
N ALA A 59 -6.55 14.26 1.02
CA ALA A 59 -6.79 14.20 -0.41
C ALA A 59 -8.29 14.11 -0.72
N PRO A 60 -9.07 15.16 -0.37
CA PRO A 60 -10.50 15.16 -0.68
C PRO A 60 -10.71 15.19 -2.19
N ASN A 61 -11.82 14.59 -2.63
CA ASN A 61 -12.21 14.58 -4.03
C ASN A 61 -11.23 13.87 -4.98
N MET A 62 -10.44 12.95 -4.45
CA MET A 62 -9.57 12.11 -5.25
C MET A 62 -10.42 11.23 -6.18
N LYS A 63 -9.93 10.98 -7.39
CA LYS A 63 -10.65 10.19 -8.39
C LYS A 63 -9.90 8.90 -8.66
N ARG A 64 -10.63 7.89 -9.15
CA ARG A 64 -10.06 6.60 -9.50
C ARG A 64 -8.85 6.72 -10.45
N LYS A 65 -8.92 7.62 -11.43
CA LYS A 65 -7.80 7.86 -12.36
C LYS A 65 -6.55 8.39 -11.68
N ASP A 66 -6.71 9.09 -10.56
CA ASP A 66 -5.57 9.68 -9.83
C ASP A 66 -4.69 8.61 -9.18
N VAL A 67 -5.25 7.44 -8.88
CA VAL A 67 -4.55 6.34 -8.23
C VAL A 67 -4.20 5.21 -9.19
N ALA A 68 -4.64 5.31 -10.46
CA ALA A 68 -4.43 4.25 -11.45
C ALA A 68 -2.96 4.07 -11.83
N ASP A 69 -2.18 5.15 -11.87
CA ASP A 69 -0.76 5.10 -12.22
C ASP A 69 0.14 5.14 -11.00
N SER A 70 0.19 6.30 -10.33
CA SER A 70 1.02 6.49 -9.16
C SER A 70 0.31 7.35 -8.13
N LEU A 71 -0.04 6.74 -7.01
CA LEU A 71 -0.67 7.41 -5.89
C LEU A 71 0.25 8.51 -5.32
N TYR A 72 1.54 8.20 -5.12
CA TYR A 72 2.48 9.17 -4.56
C TYR A 72 2.71 10.35 -5.49
N HIS A 73 2.78 10.10 -6.80
CA HIS A 73 2.89 11.20 -7.75
C HIS A 73 1.70 12.15 -7.64
N TYR A 74 0.49 11.60 -7.53
CA TYR A 74 -0.71 12.41 -7.33
C TYR A 74 -0.64 13.23 -6.04
N LEU A 75 -0.30 12.58 -4.93
CA LEU A 75 -0.23 13.25 -3.62
C LEU A 75 0.81 14.36 -3.61
N GLU A 76 1.99 14.11 -4.15
CA GLU A 76 3.10 15.06 -4.12
C GLU A 76 2.88 16.23 -5.09
N THR A 77 2.37 15.96 -6.31
CA THR A 77 2.26 16.99 -7.34
C THR A 77 0.93 17.73 -7.34
N LYS A 78 -0.17 17.05 -7.09
CA LYS A 78 -1.51 17.65 -7.15
C LYS A 78 -2.02 18.13 -5.80
N ARG A 79 -1.53 17.52 -4.71
CA ARG A 79 -1.99 17.86 -3.36
C ARG A 79 -0.88 18.47 -2.50
N ASN A 80 0.34 18.55 -3.01
CA ASN A 80 1.50 19.12 -2.30
C ASN A 80 1.73 18.48 -0.93
N ILE A 81 1.54 17.17 -0.85
CA ILE A 81 1.72 16.42 0.39
C ILE A 81 3.21 16.21 0.61
N ASP A 82 3.69 16.61 1.78
CA ASP A 82 5.10 16.50 2.16
C ASP A 82 5.27 15.33 3.12
N ILE A 83 5.72 14.21 2.57
CA ILE A 83 5.93 12.97 3.32
C ILE A 83 7.25 13.08 4.07
N ALA A 84 7.19 12.92 5.40
CA ALA A 84 8.38 13.04 6.25
C ALA A 84 9.07 11.70 6.45
N PHE A 85 8.34 10.68 6.91
CA PHE A 85 8.93 9.38 7.20
C PHE A 85 7.86 8.29 7.18
N ALA A 86 8.32 7.05 7.11
CA ALA A 86 7.46 5.87 7.18
C ALA A 86 8.09 4.85 8.13
N GLN A 87 7.24 4.20 8.92
CA GLN A 87 7.63 3.04 9.70
C GLN A 87 7.18 1.80 8.95
N LYS A 88 8.13 0.94 8.62
CA LYS A 88 7.86 -0.26 7.82
C LYS A 88 8.07 -1.53 8.65
N GLU A 89 7.20 -2.50 8.39
CA GLU A 89 7.31 -3.83 8.97
C GLU A 89 7.11 -4.86 7.87
N ILE A 90 8.04 -5.81 7.75
CA ILE A 90 7.96 -6.88 6.77
C ILE A 90 7.71 -8.19 7.51
N THR A 91 6.62 -8.87 7.16
CA THR A 91 6.25 -10.15 7.78
C THR A 91 5.94 -11.19 6.72
N ILE A 92 6.01 -12.45 7.12
CA ILE A 92 5.54 -13.57 6.30
C ILE A 92 4.20 -13.99 6.89
N ASP A 93 3.14 -13.83 6.12
CA ASP A 93 1.78 -14.10 6.57
C ASP A 93 1.15 -15.22 5.76
N PHE A 94 0.09 -15.81 6.29
CA PHE A 94 -0.71 -16.76 5.51
C PHE A 94 -1.44 -16.05 4.38
N VAL A 95 -1.58 -16.75 3.26
CA VAL A 95 -2.36 -16.29 2.11
C VAL A 95 -3.79 -16.03 2.55
N THR A 96 -4.33 -14.87 2.16
CA THR A 96 -5.73 -14.50 2.40
C THR A 96 -6.60 -14.85 1.18
N GLU A 97 -7.92 -14.78 1.37
CA GLU A 97 -8.86 -14.99 0.27
C GLU A 97 -8.63 -13.97 -0.85
N ALA A 98 -8.38 -12.70 -0.51
CA ALA A 98 -8.10 -11.66 -1.49
C ALA A 98 -6.84 -11.97 -2.29
N ASP A 99 -5.79 -12.47 -1.64
CA ASP A 99 -4.57 -12.88 -2.32
C ASP A 99 -4.85 -13.99 -3.33
N THR A 100 -5.64 -14.98 -2.94
CA THR A 100 -5.99 -16.10 -3.81
C THR A 100 -6.78 -15.64 -5.03
N GLN A 101 -7.68 -14.68 -4.84
CA GLN A 101 -8.52 -14.17 -5.92
C GLN A 101 -7.79 -13.22 -6.87
N LEU A 102 -6.85 -12.42 -6.35
CA LEU A 102 -6.28 -11.29 -7.08
C LEU A 102 -4.83 -11.47 -7.50
N LEU A 103 -4.11 -12.40 -6.90
CA LEU A 103 -2.72 -12.70 -7.27
C LEU A 103 -2.65 -14.02 -8.02
N ASP A 104 -1.69 -14.12 -8.94
CA ASP A 104 -1.41 -15.36 -9.69
C ASP A 104 -0.48 -16.24 -8.86
N LEU A 105 -1.01 -16.81 -7.79
CA LEU A 105 -0.28 -17.68 -6.88
C LEU A 105 -0.20 -19.10 -7.42
N ASP A 106 0.89 -19.80 -7.08
CA ASP A 106 0.95 -21.26 -7.23
C ASP A 106 -0.08 -21.88 -6.26
N PRO A 107 -0.84 -22.92 -6.68
CA PRO A 107 -1.82 -23.54 -5.80
C PRO A 107 -1.25 -24.08 -4.49
N LEU A 108 0.06 -24.32 -4.43
CA LEU A 108 0.74 -24.79 -3.22
C LEU A 108 1.24 -23.66 -2.32
N ASP A 109 1.14 -22.40 -2.76
CA ASP A 109 1.58 -21.27 -1.97
C ASP A 109 0.65 -21.05 -0.78
N ARG A 110 1.21 -21.09 0.42
CA ARG A 110 0.48 -20.86 1.67
C ARG A 110 0.80 -19.53 2.32
N HIS A 111 1.86 -18.88 1.88
CA HIS A 111 2.38 -17.66 2.48
C HIS A 111 2.60 -16.58 1.45
N ILE A 112 2.51 -15.34 1.91
CA ILE A 112 2.88 -14.15 1.15
C ILE A 112 3.82 -13.30 2.01
N VAL A 113 4.57 -12.42 1.37
CA VAL A 113 5.33 -11.38 2.07
C VAL A 113 4.45 -10.15 2.19
N SER A 114 4.22 -9.70 3.42
CA SER A 114 3.44 -8.51 3.72
C SER A 114 4.37 -7.38 4.12
N VAL A 115 4.33 -6.28 3.38
CA VAL A 115 5.08 -5.06 3.71
C VAL A 115 4.07 -4.02 4.19
N LYS A 116 4.08 -3.76 5.49
CA LYS A 116 3.17 -2.81 6.12
C LYS A 116 3.89 -1.50 6.37
N SER A 117 3.23 -0.38 6.13
CA SER A 117 3.83 0.94 6.37
C SER A 117 2.82 1.89 7.00
N HIS A 118 3.27 2.58 8.04
CA HIS A 118 2.59 3.76 8.58
C HIS A 118 3.36 4.97 8.09
N VAL A 119 2.72 5.88 7.37
CA VAL A 119 3.36 7.01 6.70
C VAL A 119 2.91 8.31 7.35
N PHE A 120 3.89 9.17 7.67
CA PHE A 120 3.70 10.38 8.46
C PHE A 120 4.12 11.61 7.69
N LEU A 121 3.43 12.72 7.95
CA LEU A 121 3.75 14.03 7.41
C LEU A 121 4.81 14.72 8.27
N GLN A 122 5.26 15.91 7.83
CA GLN A 122 6.29 16.67 8.53
C GLN A 122 5.88 17.08 9.95
N ASP A 123 4.60 17.25 10.21
CA ASP A 123 4.07 17.54 11.56
C ASP A 123 3.92 16.27 12.42
N ALA A 124 4.45 15.15 11.96
CA ALA A 124 4.38 13.83 12.61
C ALA A 124 2.96 13.24 12.65
N SER A 125 2.00 13.79 11.91
CA SER A 125 0.66 13.19 11.82
C SER A 125 0.65 12.01 10.85
N LEU A 126 -0.08 10.95 11.23
CA LEU A 126 -0.31 9.79 10.38
C LEU A 126 -1.30 10.16 9.27
N PHE A 127 -0.93 9.91 8.02
CA PHE A 127 -1.85 10.18 6.91
C PHE A 127 -2.16 8.95 6.06
N GLN A 128 -1.34 7.90 6.11
CA GLN A 128 -1.52 6.72 5.27
C GLN A 128 -1.04 5.46 5.98
N TYR A 129 -1.79 4.38 5.79
CA TYR A 129 -1.35 3.03 6.09
C TYR A 129 -1.40 2.21 4.82
N THR A 130 -0.36 1.43 4.56
CA THR A 130 -0.32 0.52 3.42
C THR A 130 -0.02 -0.89 3.87
N ASP A 131 -0.59 -1.87 3.17
CA ASP A 131 -0.22 -3.28 3.30
C ASP A 131 -0.06 -3.83 1.89
N SER A 132 1.17 -4.14 1.52
CA SER A 132 1.52 -4.62 0.20
C SER A 132 1.87 -6.10 0.28
N HIS A 133 1.11 -6.94 -0.42
CA HIS A 133 1.30 -8.38 -0.44
C HIS A 133 2.05 -8.80 -1.70
N HIS A 134 3.13 -9.53 -1.51
CA HIS A 134 4.01 -10.00 -2.59
C HIS A 134 4.10 -11.51 -2.59
N GLN A 135 4.15 -12.10 -3.78
CA GLN A 135 4.49 -13.52 -3.88
C GLN A 135 5.89 -13.74 -3.31
N VAL A 136 6.05 -14.81 -2.52
CA VAL A 136 7.31 -15.10 -1.82
C VAL A 136 8.49 -15.23 -2.80
N ASP A 137 8.29 -15.91 -3.90
CA ASP A 137 9.34 -16.15 -4.90
C ASP A 137 9.64 -14.93 -5.78
N LYS A 138 8.79 -13.89 -5.71
CA LYS A 138 8.96 -12.65 -6.48
C LYS A 138 9.43 -11.48 -5.62
N PHE A 139 9.56 -11.67 -4.31
CA PHE A 139 9.93 -10.60 -3.39
C PHE A 139 11.43 -10.54 -3.21
N GLN A 140 11.95 -9.32 -3.29
CA GLN A 140 13.35 -9.03 -2.99
C GLN A 140 13.43 -7.70 -2.26
N PHE A 141 14.14 -7.70 -1.13
CA PHE A 141 14.42 -6.50 -0.38
C PHE A 141 15.93 -6.26 -0.38
N THR A 142 16.32 -5.04 -0.79
CA THR A 142 17.71 -4.63 -0.78
C THR A 142 17.80 -3.27 -0.13
N GLU A 143 18.71 -3.14 0.83
CA GLU A 143 18.94 -1.88 1.52
C GLU A 143 20.41 -1.52 1.43
N PHE A 144 20.67 -0.25 1.08
CA PHE A 144 22.01 0.33 1.16
C PHE A 144 22.12 1.14 2.44
N ALA A 145 22.83 0.59 3.43
CA ALA A 145 22.99 1.22 4.73
C ALA A 145 24.33 1.96 4.77
N ARG A 146 24.28 3.24 5.11
CA ARG A 146 25.49 4.07 5.24
C ARG A 146 25.80 4.24 6.72
N ARG A 147 27.03 3.83 7.09
CA ARG A 147 27.53 4.06 8.44
C ARG A 147 27.88 5.54 8.61
N GLN A 148 27.29 6.17 9.63
CA GLN A 148 27.65 7.53 10.00
C GLN A 148 28.89 7.53 10.91
N LYS A 149 29.85 8.38 10.58
CA LYS A 149 30.96 8.66 11.50
C LYS A 149 30.52 9.73 12.50
N ARG A 150 30.82 9.47 13.73
CA ARG A 150 30.62 10.47 14.79
C ARG A 150 31.81 11.41 14.89
#